data_3934df460f578fd2623b388771e395f2
#
_entry.id   3934df460f578fd2623b388771e395f2
#
_cell.length_a   1.000
_cell.length_b   1.000
_cell.length_c   1.000
_cell.angle_alpha   90.00
_cell.angle_beta   90.00
_cell.angle_gamma   90.00
#
_symmetry.space_group_name_H-M   'P 1'
#
loop_
_entity.id
_entity.type
_entity.pdbx_description
1 polymer ?
#
loop_
_entity_poly.entity_id
_entity_poly.type
_entity_poly.pdbx_seq_one_letter_code
_entity_poly.pdbx_strand_id
1 'polypeptide(L)'
;MSHNLLKGKRGIIFGALNDMSIAWKVAEKAVEEGATITLSNTPIAVRMGQVDALAEKLHAEVIPADATSVEDLETVFSKSVEILGGKIDFVLHSIGMSPNVRKKRTYDDLDYSMLEKTLDISAISFHKMLQVAKKQDAIAEYGSVIALSYVAAQRTFFGYNDMADAKSLLESIARSFGYIYGREKNVRINTISQSPTLTTAGSGVKGMDLSLIHISEPTRQEAI
;
A
#
# COMPACT_ATOMS: atom_id res chain seq x y z
N MET A 1 15.16 -13.89 -14.42
CA MET A 1 14.36 -14.56 -15.49
C MET A 1 12.91 -14.35 -15.15
N SER A 2 12.13 -13.82 -16.09
CA SER A 2 10.67 -13.71 -15.96
C SER A 2 10.03 -15.09 -16.15
N HIS A 3 9.01 -15.38 -15.33
CA HIS A 3 8.19 -16.59 -15.45
C HIS A 3 6.84 -16.33 -16.09
N ASN A 4 6.58 -15.06 -16.48
CA ASN A 4 5.32 -14.59 -17.06
C ASN A 4 4.06 -14.88 -16.19
N LEU A 5 4.24 -14.86 -14.85
CA LEU A 5 3.17 -15.17 -13.90
C LEU A 5 1.99 -14.21 -13.97
N LEU A 6 2.24 -12.97 -14.43
CA LEU A 6 1.22 -11.92 -14.56
C LEU A 6 0.95 -11.54 -16.02
N LYS A 7 1.29 -12.42 -16.97
CA LYS A 7 1.07 -12.14 -18.39
C LYS A 7 -0.39 -11.80 -18.69
N GLY A 8 -0.61 -10.60 -19.28
CA GLY A 8 -1.93 -10.09 -19.62
C GLY A 8 -2.78 -9.63 -18.44
N LYS A 9 -2.22 -9.59 -17.23
CA LYS A 9 -2.87 -9.05 -16.03
C LYS A 9 -2.75 -7.53 -15.97
N ARG A 10 -3.80 -6.88 -15.47
CA ARG A 10 -3.94 -5.44 -15.34
C ARG A 10 -3.90 -5.05 -13.88
N GLY A 11 -3.05 -4.08 -13.52
CA GLY A 11 -2.88 -3.69 -12.12
C GLY A 11 -2.90 -2.21 -11.86
N ILE A 12 -3.27 -1.83 -10.62
CA ILE A 12 -3.09 -0.48 -10.10
C ILE A 12 -2.15 -0.56 -8.90
N ILE A 13 -1.09 0.26 -8.92
CA ILE A 13 -0.12 0.35 -7.82
C ILE A 13 -0.21 1.72 -7.16
N PHE A 14 -0.68 1.75 -5.92
CA PHE A 14 -0.71 2.97 -5.11
C PHE A 14 0.54 3.06 -4.23
N GLY A 15 1.13 4.25 -4.17
CA GLY A 15 2.16 4.61 -3.20
C GLY A 15 3.60 4.42 -3.66
N ALA A 16 3.86 4.19 -4.94
CA ALA A 16 5.22 4.25 -5.49
C ALA A 16 5.73 5.69 -5.41
N LEU A 17 6.91 5.91 -4.84
CA LEU A 17 7.52 7.22 -4.65
C LEU A 17 8.92 7.30 -5.26
N ASN A 18 9.79 6.40 -4.87
CA ASN A 18 11.17 6.28 -5.32
C ASN A 18 11.62 4.81 -5.22
N ASP A 19 12.84 4.52 -5.62
CA ASP A 19 13.41 3.17 -5.66
C ASP A 19 13.56 2.48 -4.30
N MET A 20 13.45 3.25 -3.21
CA MET A 20 13.39 2.74 -1.83
C MET A 20 11.98 2.34 -1.39
N SER A 21 10.94 2.62 -2.18
CA SER A 21 9.57 2.24 -1.81
C SER A 21 9.24 0.81 -2.26
N ILE A 22 8.51 0.08 -1.41
CA ILE A 22 8.08 -1.30 -1.73
C ILE A 22 7.21 -1.30 -2.99
N ALA A 23 6.29 -0.34 -3.12
CA ALA A 23 5.42 -0.23 -4.28
C ALA A 23 6.20 -0.09 -5.60
N TRP A 24 7.35 0.61 -5.58
CA TRP A 24 8.25 0.70 -6.73
C TRP A 24 8.75 -0.67 -7.17
N LYS A 25 9.26 -1.46 -6.22
CA LYS A 25 9.78 -2.81 -6.51
C LYS A 25 8.67 -3.77 -6.94
N VAL A 26 7.48 -3.63 -6.40
CA VAL A 26 6.31 -4.41 -6.84
C VAL A 26 5.92 -4.03 -8.26
N ALA A 27 5.93 -2.74 -8.62
CA ALA A 27 5.65 -2.28 -9.98
C ALA A 27 6.65 -2.85 -10.99
N GLU A 28 7.97 -2.73 -10.70
CA GLU A 28 9.02 -3.31 -11.54
C GLU A 28 8.82 -4.81 -11.74
N LYS A 29 8.56 -5.54 -10.65
CA LYS A 29 8.40 -6.99 -10.73
C LYS A 29 7.11 -7.41 -11.43
N ALA A 30 6.02 -6.69 -11.23
CA ALA A 30 4.75 -6.99 -11.91
C ALA A 30 4.89 -6.85 -13.45
N VAL A 31 5.54 -5.79 -13.92
CA VAL A 31 5.78 -5.60 -15.35
C VAL A 31 6.78 -6.62 -15.90
N GLU A 32 7.85 -6.94 -15.15
CA GLU A 32 8.77 -8.03 -15.51
C GLU A 32 8.04 -9.36 -15.70
N GLU A 33 7.01 -9.63 -14.89
CA GLU A 33 6.19 -10.84 -14.99
C GLU A 33 5.03 -10.73 -16.01
N GLY A 34 5.02 -9.66 -16.82
CA GLY A 34 4.12 -9.51 -17.98
C GLY A 34 2.81 -8.79 -17.70
N ALA A 35 2.68 -8.10 -16.57
CA ALA A 35 1.53 -7.25 -16.30
C ALA A 35 1.60 -5.90 -17.02
N THR A 36 0.45 -5.30 -17.27
CA THR A 36 0.29 -3.87 -17.57
C THR A 36 -0.27 -3.16 -16.34
N ILE A 37 0.25 -1.98 -16.03
CA ILE A 37 -0.12 -1.29 -14.79
C ILE A 37 -0.35 0.20 -14.99
N THR A 38 -1.11 0.80 -14.07
CA THR A 38 -1.10 2.24 -13.79
C THR A 38 -0.51 2.49 -12.40
N LEU A 39 0.08 3.66 -12.23
CA LEU A 39 0.67 4.11 -10.97
C LEU A 39 -0.17 5.25 -10.40
N SER A 40 -0.34 5.29 -9.08
CA SER A 40 -1.03 6.40 -8.41
C SER A 40 -0.32 6.79 -7.12
N ASN A 41 -0.22 8.10 -6.92
CA ASN A 41 0.23 8.71 -5.67
C ASN A 41 -0.34 10.14 -5.61
N THR A 42 -0.22 10.81 -4.46
CA THR A 42 -0.68 12.19 -4.32
C THR A 42 0.02 13.11 -5.32
N PRO A 43 -0.64 14.18 -5.82
CA PRO A 43 -0.02 15.12 -6.75
C PRO A 43 1.30 15.71 -6.25
N ILE A 44 1.43 15.89 -4.92
CA ILE A 44 2.68 16.37 -4.30
C ILE A 44 3.77 15.31 -4.42
N ALA A 45 3.45 14.05 -4.09
CA ALA A 45 4.40 12.95 -4.15
C ALA A 45 4.89 12.69 -5.59
N VAL A 46 4.01 12.80 -6.58
CA VAL A 46 4.38 12.68 -8.00
C VAL A 46 5.37 13.77 -8.38
N ARG A 47 5.11 15.04 -8.05
CA ARG A 47 5.99 16.16 -8.37
C ARG A 47 7.34 16.13 -7.66
N MET A 48 7.40 15.59 -6.44
CA MET A 48 8.62 15.55 -5.62
C MET A 48 9.35 14.21 -5.69
N GLY A 49 8.70 13.18 -6.21
CA GLY A 49 9.25 11.84 -6.32
C GLY A 49 9.82 11.55 -7.71
N GLN A 50 10.14 10.29 -7.91
CA GLN A 50 10.68 9.78 -9.17
C GLN A 50 9.63 8.92 -9.92
N VAL A 51 8.35 9.13 -9.62
CA VAL A 51 7.25 8.28 -10.14
C VAL A 51 7.17 8.35 -11.66
N ASP A 52 7.41 9.53 -12.24
CA ASP A 52 7.41 9.69 -13.70
C ASP A 52 8.54 8.89 -14.36
N ALA A 53 9.73 8.86 -13.77
CA ALA A 53 10.85 8.04 -14.25
C ALA A 53 10.52 6.52 -14.17
N LEU A 54 9.80 6.09 -13.12
CA LEU A 54 9.32 4.72 -13.03
C LEU A 54 8.30 4.42 -14.13
N ALA A 55 7.36 5.33 -14.34
CA ALA A 55 6.31 5.20 -15.35
C ALA A 55 6.91 5.07 -16.76
N GLU A 56 7.86 5.93 -17.09
CA GLU A 56 8.59 5.86 -18.36
C GLU A 56 9.31 4.52 -18.54
N LYS A 57 10.05 4.08 -17.50
CA LYS A 57 10.76 2.79 -17.50
C LYS A 57 9.83 1.60 -17.71
N LEU A 58 8.64 1.65 -17.16
CA LEU A 58 7.67 0.54 -17.16
C LEU A 58 6.60 0.67 -18.26
N HIS A 59 6.65 1.73 -19.07
CA HIS A 59 5.61 2.08 -20.03
C HIS A 59 4.21 2.13 -19.38
N ALA A 60 4.14 2.67 -18.16
CA ALA A 60 2.94 2.81 -17.36
C ALA A 60 2.48 4.27 -17.33
N GLU A 61 1.19 4.50 -17.08
CA GLU A 61 0.68 5.85 -16.86
C GLU A 61 0.55 6.17 -15.36
N VAL A 62 0.84 7.44 -15.01
CA VAL A 62 0.65 7.98 -13.67
C VAL A 62 -0.68 8.71 -13.61
N ILE A 63 -1.55 8.30 -12.69
CA ILE A 63 -2.80 8.99 -12.40
C ILE A 63 -2.66 9.60 -10.99
N PRO A 64 -2.33 10.90 -10.87
CA PRO A 64 -2.20 11.54 -9.57
C PRO A 64 -3.54 11.56 -8.83
N ALA A 65 -3.53 11.14 -7.56
CA ALA A 65 -4.73 11.09 -6.74
C ALA A 65 -4.41 11.12 -5.25
N ASP A 66 -5.24 11.82 -4.49
CA ASP A 66 -5.28 11.69 -3.03
C ASP A 66 -6.21 10.52 -2.67
N ALA A 67 -5.66 9.45 -2.12
CA ALA A 67 -6.45 8.27 -1.74
C ALA A 67 -7.46 8.54 -0.59
N THR A 68 -7.43 9.70 0.03
CA THR A 68 -8.45 10.15 0.98
C THR A 68 -9.66 10.80 0.30
N SER A 69 -9.55 11.16 -0.99
CA SER A 69 -10.63 11.70 -1.82
C SER A 69 -11.35 10.59 -2.59
N VAL A 70 -12.66 10.50 -2.42
CA VAL A 70 -13.50 9.55 -3.17
C VAL A 70 -13.50 9.89 -4.65
N GLU A 71 -13.57 11.17 -5.01
CA GLU A 71 -13.60 11.66 -6.40
C GLU A 71 -12.29 11.32 -7.13
N ASP A 72 -11.14 11.49 -6.46
CA ASP A 72 -9.85 11.13 -7.02
C ASP A 72 -9.77 9.61 -7.27
N LEU A 73 -10.24 8.81 -6.30
CA LEU A 73 -10.29 7.36 -6.45
C LEU A 73 -11.21 6.91 -7.58
N GLU A 74 -12.38 7.55 -7.74
CA GLU A 74 -13.28 7.30 -8.87
C GLU A 74 -12.57 7.56 -10.20
N THR A 75 -11.80 8.64 -10.27
CA THR A 75 -10.99 9.00 -11.44
C THR A 75 -9.88 7.97 -11.68
N VAL A 76 -9.17 7.50 -10.64
CA VAL A 76 -8.12 6.48 -10.78
C VAL A 76 -8.69 5.19 -11.37
N PHE A 77 -9.79 4.68 -10.82
CA PHE A 77 -10.33 3.41 -11.32
C PHE A 77 -10.90 3.53 -12.73
N SER A 78 -11.68 4.59 -13.02
CA SER A 78 -12.24 4.77 -14.37
C SER A 78 -11.16 4.90 -15.44
N LYS A 79 -10.16 5.77 -15.21
CA LYS A 79 -9.04 5.95 -16.13
C LYS A 79 -8.17 4.69 -16.25
N SER A 80 -7.90 3.98 -15.15
CA SER A 80 -7.12 2.73 -15.21
C SER A 80 -7.82 1.67 -16.03
N VAL A 81 -9.14 1.51 -15.89
CA VAL A 81 -9.94 0.57 -16.70
C VAL A 81 -9.89 0.95 -18.17
N GLU A 82 -9.97 2.24 -18.51
CA GLU A 82 -9.87 2.75 -19.87
C GLU A 82 -8.47 2.50 -20.47
N ILE A 83 -7.41 2.98 -19.79
CA ILE A 83 -6.02 2.88 -20.24
C ILE A 83 -5.59 1.43 -20.43
N LEU A 84 -5.93 0.55 -19.46
CA LEU A 84 -5.54 -0.85 -19.48
C LEU A 84 -6.47 -1.72 -20.34
N GLY A 85 -7.55 -1.15 -20.86
CA GLY A 85 -8.49 -1.82 -21.77
C GLY A 85 -9.33 -2.91 -21.11
N GLY A 86 -9.67 -2.76 -19.82
CA GLY A 86 -10.56 -3.68 -19.11
C GLY A 86 -10.43 -3.66 -17.61
N LYS A 87 -11.17 -4.55 -16.92
CA LYS A 87 -11.20 -4.64 -15.46
C LYS A 87 -9.83 -4.97 -14.89
N ILE A 88 -9.61 -4.55 -13.67
CA ILE A 88 -8.35 -4.63 -12.94
C ILE A 88 -8.23 -6.01 -12.27
N ASP A 89 -7.17 -6.72 -12.57
CA ASP A 89 -6.88 -8.05 -12.00
C ASP A 89 -6.24 -7.95 -10.62
N PHE A 90 -5.43 -6.91 -10.35
CA PHE A 90 -4.82 -6.73 -9.03
C PHE A 90 -4.64 -5.26 -8.66
N VAL A 91 -4.67 -5.02 -7.34
CA VAL A 91 -4.43 -3.68 -6.76
C VAL A 91 -3.46 -3.83 -5.59
N LEU A 92 -2.45 -2.96 -5.54
CA LEU A 92 -1.61 -2.78 -4.37
C LEU A 92 -1.93 -1.45 -3.69
N HIS A 93 -2.30 -1.51 -2.41
CA HIS A 93 -2.39 -0.35 -1.53
C HIS A 93 -1.14 -0.29 -0.62
N SER A 94 -0.20 0.58 -0.99
CA SER A 94 1.05 0.79 -0.26
C SER A 94 1.10 2.23 0.26
N ILE A 95 0.10 2.60 1.07
CA ILE A 95 -0.05 3.95 1.61
C ILE A 95 0.03 3.89 3.14
N GLY A 96 0.72 4.85 3.71
CA GLY A 96 0.79 5.02 5.15
C GLY A 96 1.59 6.27 5.55
N MET A 97 1.03 7.05 6.46
CA MET A 97 1.67 8.22 7.01
C MET A 97 1.08 8.54 8.38
N SER A 98 1.93 8.81 9.36
CA SER A 98 1.54 9.37 10.65
C SER A 98 2.30 10.66 10.93
N PRO A 99 1.58 11.78 11.08
CA PRO A 99 2.19 13.01 11.56
C PRO A 99 2.69 12.89 13.01
N ASN A 100 2.01 12.14 13.88
CA ASN A 100 2.45 11.91 15.27
C ASN A 100 3.82 11.22 15.31
N VAL A 101 4.00 10.13 14.56
CA VAL A 101 5.27 9.41 14.45
C VAL A 101 6.37 10.34 13.91
N ARG A 102 6.10 11.11 12.86
CA ARG A 102 7.06 12.06 12.28
C ARG A 102 7.47 13.17 13.25
N LYS A 103 6.55 13.60 14.13
CA LYS A 103 6.83 14.57 15.19
C LYS A 103 7.38 13.95 16.47
N LYS A 104 7.67 12.64 16.45
CA LYS A 104 8.25 11.88 17.57
C LYS A 104 7.41 11.96 18.85
N ARG A 105 6.08 12.09 18.74
CA ARG A 105 5.19 12.03 19.88
C ARG A 105 5.16 10.61 20.45
N THR A 106 4.87 10.49 21.74
CA THR A 106 4.64 9.20 22.40
C THR A 106 3.17 8.79 22.25
N TYR A 107 2.86 7.51 22.48
CA TYR A 107 1.48 7.01 22.33
C TYR A 107 0.53 7.61 23.37
N ASP A 108 1.02 7.95 24.55
CA ASP A 108 0.28 8.58 25.64
C ASP A 108 0.20 10.13 25.54
N ASP A 109 0.82 10.71 24.49
CA ASP A 109 0.77 12.15 24.19
C ASP A 109 0.46 12.41 22.70
N LEU A 110 -0.49 11.67 22.15
CA LEU A 110 -0.92 11.86 20.76
C LEU A 110 -1.72 13.15 20.57
N ASP A 111 -1.48 13.81 19.45
CA ASP A 111 -2.37 14.83 18.92
C ASP A 111 -3.51 14.15 18.16
N TYR A 112 -4.74 14.31 18.61
CA TYR A 112 -5.90 13.63 18.02
C TYR A 112 -6.21 14.08 16.60
N SER A 113 -5.93 15.34 16.23
CA SER A 113 -6.11 15.79 14.86
C SER A 113 -5.12 15.12 13.91
N MET A 114 -3.93 14.76 14.41
CA MET A 114 -2.94 13.98 13.69
C MET A 114 -3.29 12.50 13.65
N LEU A 115 -3.89 11.96 14.72
CA LEU A 115 -4.41 10.59 14.76
C LEU A 115 -5.51 10.40 13.70
N GLU A 116 -6.47 11.32 13.63
CA GLU A 116 -7.51 11.29 12.59
C GLU A 116 -6.91 11.24 11.17
N LYS A 117 -5.91 12.07 10.91
CA LYS A 117 -5.17 12.05 9.63
C LYS A 117 -4.43 10.74 9.40
N THR A 118 -3.82 10.17 10.43
CA THR A 118 -3.14 8.88 10.35
C THR A 118 -4.12 7.79 9.95
N LEU A 119 -5.29 7.73 10.59
CA LEU A 119 -6.33 6.75 10.30
C LEU A 119 -6.91 6.94 8.91
N ASP A 120 -7.21 8.18 8.51
CA ASP A 120 -7.79 8.47 7.19
C ASP A 120 -6.82 8.09 6.06
N ILE A 121 -5.56 8.52 6.13
CA ILE A 121 -4.56 8.27 5.10
C ILE A 121 -4.15 6.79 5.08
N SER A 122 -3.96 6.15 6.24
CA SER A 122 -3.29 4.85 6.31
C SER A 122 -4.23 3.64 6.37
N ALA A 123 -5.53 3.87 6.64
CA ALA A 123 -6.52 2.80 6.75
C ALA A 123 -7.84 3.12 6.04
N ILE A 124 -8.46 4.28 6.31
CA ILE A 124 -9.77 4.62 5.72
C ILE A 124 -9.65 4.82 4.21
N SER A 125 -8.51 5.30 3.70
CA SER A 125 -8.21 5.35 2.26
C SER A 125 -8.37 3.99 1.59
N PHE A 126 -7.97 2.91 2.26
CA PHE A 126 -8.16 1.54 1.76
C PHE A 126 -9.64 1.15 1.70
N HIS A 127 -10.44 1.55 2.71
CA HIS A 127 -11.88 1.35 2.69
C HIS A 127 -12.53 2.11 1.52
N LYS A 128 -12.21 3.40 1.37
CA LYS A 128 -12.71 4.25 0.27
C LYS A 128 -12.36 3.64 -1.08
N MET A 129 -11.12 3.23 -1.26
CA MET A 129 -10.63 2.57 -2.48
C MET A 129 -11.44 1.32 -2.82
N LEU A 130 -11.66 0.42 -1.87
CA LEU A 130 -12.42 -0.80 -2.08
C LEU A 130 -13.91 -0.51 -2.36
N GLN A 131 -14.48 0.48 -1.68
CA GLN A 131 -15.87 0.89 -1.91
C GLN A 131 -16.07 1.49 -3.31
N VAL A 132 -15.16 2.35 -3.76
CA VAL A 132 -15.19 2.95 -5.11
C VAL A 132 -15.03 1.86 -6.17
N ALA A 133 -14.02 1.00 -6.02
CA ALA A 133 -13.79 -0.11 -6.94
C ALA A 133 -15.02 -1.04 -7.07
N LYS A 134 -15.74 -1.26 -5.96
CA LYS A 134 -16.98 -2.04 -5.95
C LYS A 134 -18.11 -1.32 -6.68
N LYS A 135 -18.34 -0.05 -6.41
CA LYS A 135 -19.39 0.75 -7.05
C LYS A 135 -19.22 0.84 -8.56
N GLN A 136 -17.99 0.94 -9.03
CA GLN A 136 -17.66 1.00 -10.46
C GLN A 136 -17.51 -0.37 -11.11
N ASP A 137 -17.66 -1.46 -10.35
CA ASP A 137 -17.42 -2.82 -10.84
C ASP A 137 -16.03 -2.98 -11.52
N ALA A 138 -15.03 -2.27 -10.99
CA ALA A 138 -13.73 -2.11 -11.63
C ALA A 138 -12.80 -3.33 -11.49
N ILE A 139 -12.98 -4.16 -10.44
CA ILE A 139 -12.13 -5.33 -10.22
C ILE A 139 -12.71 -6.56 -10.94
N ALA A 140 -11.83 -7.27 -11.63
CA ALA A 140 -12.17 -8.49 -12.35
C ALA A 140 -12.56 -9.63 -11.39
N GLU A 141 -13.32 -10.60 -11.87
CA GLU A 141 -13.54 -11.85 -11.15
C GLU A 141 -12.19 -12.56 -10.92
N TYR A 142 -12.03 -13.20 -9.75
CA TYR A 142 -10.76 -13.78 -9.28
C TYR A 142 -9.62 -12.78 -9.10
N GLY A 143 -9.92 -11.49 -9.05
CA GLY A 143 -8.94 -10.44 -8.79
C GLY A 143 -8.27 -10.56 -7.42
N SER A 144 -7.20 -9.82 -7.22
CA SER A 144 -6.42 -9.82 -5.98
C SER A 144 -6.14 -8.40 -5.53
N VAL A 145 -6.47 -8.09 -4.28
CA VAL A 145 -6.12 -6.80 -3.66
C VAL A 145 -5.20 -7.05 -2.47
N ILE A 146 -4.11 -6.32 -2.40
CA ILE A 146 -3.13 -6.42 -1.33
C ILE A 146 -2.93 -5.05 -0.70
N ALA A 147 -2.97 -4.98 0.64
CA ALA A 147 -2.57 -3.82 1.40
C ALA A 147 -1.36 -4.12 2.29
N LEU A 148 -0.45 -3.16 2.42
CA LEU A 148 0.72 -3.34 3.29
C LEU A 148 0.34 -3.02 4.73
N SER A 149 0.35 -4.05 5.58
CA SER A 149 0.24 -3.98 7.04
C SER A 149 1.63 -4.01 7.69
N TYR A 150 1.65 -4.23 8.99
CA TYR A 150 2.86 -4.35 9.78
C TYR A 150 2.58 -5.17 11.04
N VAL A 151 3.60 -5.80 11.59
CA VAL A 151 3.48 -6.61 12.82
C VAL A 151 2.86 -5.84 13.99
N ALA A 152 3.02 -4.52 14.00
CA ALA A 152 2.41 -3.64 15.00
C ALA A 152 0.88 -3.59 14.99
N ALA A 153 0.22 -4.12 13.95
CA ALA A 153 -1.23 -4.31 13.94
C ALA A 153 -1.71 -5.32 14.99
N GLN A 154 -0.83 -6.23 15.43
CA GLN A 154 -1.15 -7.36 16.30
C GLN A 154 -0.28 -7.41 17.57
N ARG A 155 0.80 -6.64 17.62
CA ARG A 155 1.75 -6.59 18.73
C ARG A 155 2.20 -5.18 19.00
N THR A 156 2.52 -4.86 20.24
CA THR A 156 3.12 -3.58 20.59
C THR A 156 4.50 -3.47 19.96
N PHE A 157 4.70 -2.39 19.22
CA PHE A 157 5.98 -2.03 18.62
C PHE A 157 6.33 -0.61 19.03
N PHE A 158 7.42 -0.48 19.79
CA PHE A 158 7.81 0.80 20.37
C PHE A 158 8.08 1.85 19.27
N GLY A 159 7.51 3.04 19.46
CA GLY A 159 7.70 4.16 18.52
C GLY A 159 6.86 4.11 17.25
N TYR A 160 6.05 3.07 17.04
CA TYR A 160 5.14 3.00 15.90
C TYR A 160 3.79 3.68 16.15
N ASN A 161 3.45 3.90 17.43
CA ASN A 161 2.34 4.71 17.94
C ASN A 161 1.01 4.48 17.21
N ASP A 162 0.31 5.55 16.81
CA ASP A 162 -0.98 5.54 16.12
C ASP A 162 -0.97 4.86 14.74
N MET A 163 0.20 4.62 14.17
CA MET A 163 0.29 3.75 12.98
C MET A 163 -0.08 2.30 13.30
N ALA A 164 0.12 1.82 14.53
CA ALA A 164 -0.33 0.50 14.95
C ALA A 164 -1.86 0.40 14.90
N ASP A 165 -2.55 1.43 15.39
CA ASP A 165 -4.02 1.52 15.35
C ASP A 165 -4.52 1.55 13.90
N ALA A 166 -3.88 2.35 13.05
CA ALA A 166 -4.21 2.41 11.62
C ALA A 166 -4.01 1.05 10.93
N LYS A 167 -2.92 0.32 11.23
CA LYS A 167 -2.69 -1.00 10.62
C LYS A 167 -3.66 -2.06 11.15
N SER A 168 -4.08 -1.98 12.40
CA SER A 168 -5.13 -2.85 12.96
C SER A 168 -6.49 -2.59 12.26
N LEU A 169 -6.83 -1.32 12.06
CA LEU A 169 -8.04 -0.94 11.31
C LEU A 169 -7.97 -1.40 9.86
N LEU A 170 -6.83 -1.24 9.18
CA LEU A 170 -6.61 -1.70 7.81
C LEU A 170 -6.85 -3.21 7.67
N GLU A 171 -6.35 -4.02 8.61
CA GLU A 171 -6.57 -5.47 8.61
C GLU A 171 -8.05 -5.83 8.85
N SER A 172 -8.75 -5.08 9.70
CA SER A 172 -10.19 -5.25 9.90
C SER A 172 -10.99 -4.94 8.64
N ILE A 173 -10.64 -3.86 7.93
CA ILE A 173 -11.23 -3.48 6.64
C ILE A 173 -10.99 -4.59 5.61
N ALA A 174 -9.77 -5.12 5.53
CA ALA A 174 -9.43 -6.20 4.61
C ALA A 174 -10.29 -7.45 4.84
N ARG A 175 -10.52 -7.85 6.10
CA ARG A 175 -11.38 -9.00 6.43
C ARG A 175 -12.82 -8.77 5.98
N SER A 176 -13.37 -7.59 6.26
CA SER A 176 -14.76 -7.25 5.92
C SER A 176 -15.00 -7.24 4.40
N PHE A 177 -14.16 -6.56 3.66
CA PHE A 177 -14.26 -6.55 2.20
C PHE A 177 -13.87 -7.88 1.56
N GLY A 178 -12.93 -8.62 2.15
CA GLY A 178 -12.59 -9.97 1.71
C GLY A 178 -13.78 -10.91 1.72
N TYR A 179 -14.62 -10.81 2.76
CA TYR A 179 -15.88 -11.55 2.82
C TYR A 179 -16.86 -11.12 1.71
N ILE A 180 -17.06 -9.80 1.53
CA ILE A 180 -18.02 -9.26 0.53
C ILE A 180 -17.57 -9.63 -0.89
N TYR A 181 -16.37 -9.25 -1.26
CA TYR A 181 -15.82 -9.47 -2.60
C TYR A 181 -15.60 -10.96 -2.92
N GLY A 182 -15.19 -11.74 -1.91
CA GLY A 182 -15.00 -13.18 -2.07
C GLY A 182 -16.28 -13.91 -2.44
N ARG A 183 -17.39 -13.54 -1.82
CA ARG A 183 -18.70 -14.15 -2.13
C ARG A 183 -19.29 -13.71 -3.46
N GLU A 184 -19.04 -12.47 -3.86
CA GLU A 184 -19.66 -11.91 -5.07
C GLU A 184 -18.86 -12.23 -6.34
N LYS A 185 -17.53 -12.21 -6.25
CA LYS A 185 -16.66 -12.26 -7.43
C LYS A 185 -15.41 -13.13 -7.26
N ASN A 186 -15.30 -13.90 -6.19
CA ASN A 186 -14.09 -14.67 -5.87
C ASN A 186 -12.82 -13.80 -5.75
N VAL A 187 -12.96 -12.50 -5.50
CA VAL A 187 -11.82 -11.59 -5.30
C VAL A 187 -11.20 -11.82 -3.94
N ARG A 188 -9.89 -11.92 -3.91
CA ARG A 188 -9.11 -12.10 -2.67
C ARG A 188 -8.60 -10.75 -2.20
N ILE A 189 -8.85 -10.42 -0.94
CA ILE A 189 -8.34 -9.21 -0.30
C ILE A 189 -7.48 -9.63 0.89
N ASN A 190 -6.19 -9.32 0.84
CA ASN A 190 -5.23 -9.73 1.84
C ASN A 190 -4.37 -8.56 2.31
N THR A 191 -3.80 -8.71 3.50
CA THR A 191 -2.76 -7.82 4.00
C THR A 191 -1.43 -8.55 4.10
N ILE A 192 -0.34 -7.85 3.82
CA ILE A 192 1.01 -8.36 4.04
C ILE A 192 1.57 -7.67 5.28
N SER A 193 1.77 -8.43 6.35
CA SER A 193 2.51 -7.96 7.52
C SER A 193 4.01 -8.07 7.22
N GLN A 194 4.56 -7.00 6.68
CA GLN A 194 5.97 -6.93 6.34
C GLN A 194 6.84 -6.86 7.61
N SER A 195 8.04 -7.39 7.53
CA SER A 195 9.09 -7.13 8.52
C SER A 195 9.68 -5.74 8.35
N PRO A 196 10.38 -5.19 9.35
CA PRO A 196 11.09 -3.93 9.21
C PRO A 196 11.98 -3.92 7.97
N THR A 197 11.79 -2.93 7.12
CA THR A 197 12.54 -2.77 5.88
C THR A 197 12.96 -1.31 5.74
N LEU A 198 14.22 -1.08 5.34
CA LEU A 198 14.72 0.26 5.06
C LEU A 198 13.99 0.83 3.83
N THR A 199 12.97 1.62 4.08
CA THR A 199 12.19 2.31 3.06
C THR A 199 12.13 3.79 3.38
N THR A 200 11.78 4.62 2.42
CA THR A 200 11.55 6.05 2.65
C THR A 200 10.52 6.31 3.75
N ALA A 201 9.48 5.49 3.85
CA ALA A 201 8.48 5.57 4.91
C ALA A 201 9.04 5.06 6.27
N GLY A 202 9.79 3.96 6.25
CA GLY A 202 10.37 3.34 7.44
C GLY A 202 11.46 4.20 8.11
N SER A 203 12.22 4.95 7.34
CA SER A 203 13.28 5.83 7.89
C SER A 203 12.75 6.93 8.83
N GLY A 204 11.45 7.22 8.81
CA GLY A 204 10.80 8.14 9.73
C GLY A 204 10.47 7.55 11.11
N VAL A 205 10.61 6.23 11.30
CA VAL A 205 10.28 5.54 12.55
C VAL A 205 11.55 5.39 13.41
N LYS A 206 11.52 5.93 14.64
CA LYS A 206 12.64 5.83 15.56
C LYS A 206 12.87 4.37 15.98
N GLY A 207 14.11 3.90 15.90
CA GLY A 207 14.49 2.53 16.28
C GLY A 207 14.27 1.47 15.20
N MET A 208 13.93 1.86 13.99
CA MET A 208 13.82 0.91 12.87
C MET A 208 15.15 0.21 12.60
N ASP A 209 16.27 0.90 12.72
CA ASP A 209 17.63 0.39 12.57
C ASP A 209 17.95 -0.72 13.58
N LEU A 210 17.54 -0.55 14.84
CA LEU A 210 17.71 -1.57 15.90
C LEU A 210 16.82 -2.79 15.65
N SER A 211 15.61 -2.56 15.14
CA SER A 211 14.69 -3.62 14.78
C SER A 211 15.24 -4.49 13.63
N LEU A 212 15.91 -3.89 12.66
CA LEU A 212 16.56 -4.60 11.56
C LEU A 212 17.68 -5.53 12.05
N ILE A 213 18.47 -5.09 13.02
CA ILE A 213 19.56 -5.91 13.61
C ILE A 213 18.97 -7.13 14.33
N HIS A 214 17.87 -6.97 15.06
CA HIS A 214 17.29 -8.05 15.87
C HIS A 214 16.36 -9.01 15.09
N ILE A 215 15.76 -8.56 13.99
CA ILE A 215 14.79 -9.35 13.22
C ILE A 215 15.40 -9.96 11.96
N SER A 216 16.37 -9.28 11.34
CA SER A 216 17.01 -9.76 10.12
C SER A 216 18.16 -10.74 10.37
N GLU A 217 18.66 -10.85 11.60
CA GLU A 217 19.67 -11.82 12.00
C GLU A 217 19.17 -12.69 13.19
N PRO A 218 18.18 -13.56 13.01
CA PRO A 218 17.67 -14.36 14.13
C PRO A 218 18.58 -15.50 14.55
N THR A 219 19.76 -15.66 13.95
CA THR A 219 20.58 -16.88 14.08
C THR A 219 21.95 -16.69 14.69
N ARG A 220 22.25 -15.56 15.33
CA ARG A 220 23.43 -15.50 16.22
C ARG A 220 23.03 -15.56 17.69
N GLN A 221 22.33 -16.58 18.11
CA GLN A 221 22.55 -17.14 19.44
C GLN A 221 23.76 -18.05 19.31
N GLU A 222 24.93 -17.53 19.68
CA GLU A 222 26.05 -18.38 19.97
C GLU A 222 25.63 -19.28 21.12
N ALA A 223 25.69 -20.58 20.87
CA ALA A 223 25.61 -21.58 21.92
C ALA A 223 26.75 -21.32 22.90
N ILE A 224 26.42 -20.97 24.14
CA ILE A 224 27.30 -21.05 25.30
C ILE A 224 27.11 -22.45 25.90
#